data_a1b89e373f6ad9c49588b47a2add225f
#
_entry.id   a1b89e373f6ad9c49588b47a2add225f
#
_cell.length_a   1.000
_cell.length_b   1.000
_cell.length_c   1.000
_cell.angle_alpha   90.00
_cell.angle_beta   90.00
_cell.angle_gamma   90.00
#
_symmetry.space_group_name_H-M   'P 1'
#
loop_
_entity.id
_entity.type
_entity.pdbx_description
1 polymer ?
#
loop_
_entity_poly.entity_id
_entity_poly.type
_entity_poly.pdbx_seq_one_letter_code
_entity_poly.pdbx_strand_id
1 'polypeptide(L)' 'MSNWIKDGERITARYLDAVISGTVESSRVKYGGEVQYTVILDKPVSLRWRNEPATRLLVDRSEIIG' A
#
# COMPACT_ATOMS: atom_id res chain seq x y z
N MET A 1 2.11 -21.44 4.77
CA MET A 1 1.76 -20.74 3.54
C MET A 1 2.20 -19.29 3.61
N SER A 2 2.85 -18.83 2.59
CA SER A 2 3.38 -17.47 2.59
C SER A 2 2.28 -16.47 2.26
N ASN A 3 2.20 -15.40 3.07
CA ASN A 3 1.30 -14.29 2.78
C ASN A 3 2.04 -13.11 2.14
N TRP A 4 3.22 -13.41 1.64
CA TRP A 4 4.05 -12.39 1.03
C TRP A 4 3.51 -12.00 -0.34
N ILE A 5 3.30 -10.72 -0.55
CA ILE A 5 2.84 -10.21 -1.82
C ILE A 5 4.07 -9.82 -2.63
N LYS A 6 4.12 -10.34 -3.85
CA LYS A 6 5.27 -10.09 -4.72
C LYS A 6 5.18 -8.75 -5.39
N ASP A 7 6.35 -8.22 -5.76
CA ASP A 7 6.41 -6.99 -6.54
C ASP A 7 5.66 -7.19 -7.86
N GLY A 8 4.88 -6.21 -8.25
CA GLY A 8 4.10 -6.28 -9.46
C GLY A 8 2.69 -6.80 -9.28
N GLU A 9 2.36 -7.34 -8.12
CA GLU A 9 1.00 -7.80 -7.87
C GLU A 9 0.07 -6.64 -7.59
N ARG A 10 -1.17 -6.77 -8.01
CA ARG A 10 -2.20 -5.76 -7.72
C ARG A 10 -2.87 -6.08 -6.41
N ILE A 11 -3.10 -5.05 -5.63
CA ILE A 11 -3.74 -5.19 -4.33
C ILE A 11 -4.79 -4.11 -4.12
N THR A 12 -5.68 -4.38 -3.18
CA THR A 12 -6.61 -3.40 -2.65
C THR A 12 -6.32 -3.28 -1.16
N ALA A 13 -6.26 -2.06 -0.67
CA ALA A 13 -5.93 -1.82 0.74
C ALA A 13 -6.84 -0.74 1.30
N ARG A 14 -7.03 -0.79 2.61
CA ARG A 14 -7.72 0.28 3.32
C ARG A 14 -6.66 1.19 3.93
N TYR A 15 -6.66 2.43 3.52
CA TYR A 15 -5.73 3.42 4.01
C TYR A 15 -6.51 4.56 4.64
N LEU A 16 -6.42 4.69 5.97
CA LEU A 16 -7.25 5.61 6.74
C LEU A 16 -8.73 5.29 6.46
N ASP A 17 -9.50 6.24 5.98
CA ASP A 17 -10.92 6.03 5.71
C ASP A 17 -11.21 5.71 4.25
N ALA A 18 -10.19 5.46 3.46
CA ALA A 18 -10.35 5.25 2.03
C ALA A 18 -9.88 3.86 1.62
N VAL A 19 -10.52 3.32 0.60
CA VAL A 19 -10.06 2.08 -0.04
C VAL A 19 -9.29 2.48 -1.28
N ILE A 20 -8.07 1.97 -1.38
CA ILE A 20 -7.18 2.26 -2.51
C ILE A 20 -6.82 0.98 -3.23
N SER A 21 -6.50 1.11 -4.49
CA SER A 21 -6.03 -0.01 -5.31
C SER A 21 -4.77 0.41 -6.04
N GLY A 22 -3.89 -0.54 -6.21
CA GLY A 22 -2.65 -0.25 -6.91
C GLY A 22 -1.81 -1.50 -7.09
N THR A 23 -0.56 -1.27 -7.51
CA THR A 23 0.40 -2.32 -7.78
C THR A 23 1.55 -2.23 -6.80
N VAL A 24 1.94 -3.34 -6.23
CA VAL A 24 3.07 -3.39 -5.30
C VAL A 24 4.36 -3.11 -6.08
N GLU A 25 5.07 -2.07 -5.68
CA GLU A 25 6.35 -1.74 -6.28
C GLU A 25 7.48 -2.48 -5.56
N SER A 26 7.42 -2.51 -4.24
CA SER A 26 8.43 -3.16 -3.43
C SER A 26 7.86 -3.47 -2.06
N SER A 27 8.59 -4.26 -1.31
CA SER A 27 8.22 -4.58 0.06
C SER A 27 9.45 -4.52 0.94
N ARG A 28 9.22 -4.33 2.23
CA ARG A 28 10.30 -4.37 3.20
C ARG A 28 9.76 -4.85 4.55
N VAL A 29 10.65 -5.44 5.32
CA VAL A 29 10.33 -5.86 6.68
C VAL A 29 10.74 -4.75 7.62
N LYS A 30 9.77 -4.26 8.39
CA LYS A 30 10.04 -3.23 9.38
C LYS A 30 10.66 -3.84 10.63
N TYR A 31 11.23 -2.97 11.45
CA TYR A 31 11.70 -3.36 12.75
C TYR A 31 10.54 -3.98 13.53
N GLY A 32 10.71 -5.20 14.01
CA GLY A 32 9.63 -5.92 14.66
C GLY A 32 8.99 -6.99 13.80
N GLY A 33 9.38 -7.11 12.54
CA GLY A 33 8.94 -8.19 11.67
C GLY A 33 7.71 -7.91 10.83
N GLU A 34 7.09 -6.75 10.96
CA GLU A 34 5.95 -6.40 10.12
C GLU A 34 6.38 -6.08 8.70
N VAL A 35 5.57 -6.47 7.74
CA VAL A 35 5.85 -6.22 6.34
C VAL A 35 5.10 -4.99 5.87
N GLN A 36 5.82 -4.11 5.19
CA GLN A 36 5.26 -2.89 4.63
C GLN A 36 5.48 -2.90 3.12
N TYR A 37 4.47 -2.49 2.39
CA TYR A 37 4.52 -2.47 0.93
C TYR A 37 4.46 -1.04 0.41
N THR A 38 5.26 -0.78 -0.62
CA THR A 38 5.15 0.46 -1.39
C THR A 38 4.21 0.16 -2.55
N VAL A 39 3.11 0.89 -2.62
CA VAL A 39 2.07 0.66 -3.61
C VAL A 39 1.98 1.86 -4.54
N ILE A 40 2.05 1.60 -5.84
CA ILE A 40 1.82 2.61 -6.85
C ILE A 40 0.33 2.60 -7.13
N LEU A 41 -0.33 3.72 -6.84
CA LEU A 41 -1.78 3.81 -6.93
C LEU A 41 -2.25 3.90 -8.38
N ASP A 42 -3.39 3.28 -8.66
CA ASP A 42 -4.00 3.35 -9.99
C ASP A 42 -4.43 4.78 -10.31
N LYS A 43 -4.87 5.51 -9.28
CA LYS A 43 -5.31 6.89 -9.42
C LYS A 43 -4.72 7.69 -8.28
N PRO A 44 -4.39 8.97 -8.53
CA PRO A 44 -3.94 9.83 -7.44
C PRO A 44 -4.99 9.93 -6.35
N VAL A 45 -4.55 9.92 -5.10
CA VAL A 45 -5.43 10.00 -3.94
C VAL A 45 -5.11 11.26 -3.17
N SER A 46 -6.13 12.07 -2.91
CA SER A 46 -5.97 13.29 -2.11
C SER A 46 -5.92 12.93 -0.63
N LEU A 47 -4.89 13.39 0.04
CA LEU A 47 -4.73 13.19 1.47
C LEU A 47 -4.87 14.54 2.17
N ARG A 48 -5.45 14.50 3.37
CA ARG A 48 -5.73 15.74 4.11
C ARG A 48 -4.50 16.57 4.44
N TRP A 49 -3.38 15.90 4.63
CA TRP A 49 -2.14 16.56 5.03
C TRP A 49 -1.21 16.88 3.87
N ARG A 50 -1.66 16.66 2.64
CA ARG A 50 -0.85 16.93 1.46
C ARG A 50 -1.57 17.88 0.53
N ASN A 51 -0.80 18.79 -0.06
CA ASN A 51 -1.32 19.71 -1.05
C ASN A 51 -1.49 19.06 -2.41
N GLU A 52 -0.73 18.01 -2.66
CA GLU A 52 -0.75 17.31 -3.93
C GLU A 52 -1.29 15.90 -3.75
N PRO A 53 -2.02 15.36 -4.73
CA PRO A 53 -2.47 13.97 -4.66
C PRO A 53 -1.30 13.02 -4.56
N ALA A 54 -1.46 11.98 -3.77
CA ALA A 54 -0.46 10.94 -3.65
C ALA A 54 -0.63 9.93 -4.78
N THR A 55 0.48 9.54 -5.39
CA THR A 55 0.48 8.51 -6.42
C THR A 55 1.13 7.22 -5.93
N ARG A 56 1.76 7.27 -4.76
CA ARG A 56 2.44 6.14 -4.15
C ARG A 56 2.24 6.22 -2.65
N LEU A 57 1.89 5.11 -2.04
CA LEU A 57 1.67 5.04 -0.60
C LEU A 57 2.39 3.84 0.01
N LEU A 58 2.74 3.98 1.27
CA LEU A 58 3.25 2.88 2.07
C LEU A 58 2.09 2.31 2.86
N VAL A 59 1.82 1.02 2.69
CA VAL A 59 0.75 0.35 3.41
C VAL A 59 1.31 -0.85 4.17
N ASP A 60 0.78 -1.07 5.35
CA ASP A 60 1.12 -2.25 6.12
C ASP A 60 0.30 -3.42 5.62
N ARG A 61 0.85 -4.60 5.80
CA ARG A 61 0.17 -5.81 5.38
C ARG A 61 -1.23 -5.93 5.97
N SER A 62 -1.39 -5.50 7.22
CA SER A 62 -2.69 -5.56 7.89
C SER A 62 -3.75 -4.69 7.24
N GLU A 63 -3.34 -3.74 6.42
CA GLU A 63 -4.27 -2.84 5.73
C GLU A 63 -4.73 -3.39 4.38
N ILE A 64 -4.12 -4.45 3.92
CA ILE A 64 -4.45 -5.04 2.61
C ILE A 64 -5.66 -5.95 2.75
N ILE A 65 -6.64 -5.76 1.91
CA ILE A 65 -7.90 -6.50 1.95
C ILE A 65 -8.12 -7.41 0.75
N GLY A 66 -7.27 -7.35 -0.23
CA GLY A 66 -7.43 -8.28 -1.35
C GLY A 66 -6.42 -8.21 -2.45
#